data_6ad15f37e61eb346bb2a3f8fce23a04e
#
_entry.id   6ad15f37e61eb346bb2a3f8fce23a04e
#
_cell.length_a   1.000
_cell.length_b   1.000
_cell.length_c   1.000
_cell.angle_alpha   90.00
_cell.angle_beta   90.00
_cell.angle_gamma   90.00
#
_symmetry.space_group_name_H-M   'P 1'
#
loop_
_entity.id
_entity.type
_entity.pdbx_description
1 polymer ?
#
loop_
_entity_poly.entity_id
_entity_poly.type
_entity_poly.pdbx_seq_one_letter_code
_entity_poly.pdbx_strand_id
1 'polypeptide(L)'
;MSYAAIPYYIMIILTAILYYILPKKIRWIALLISSGYFYDSVSDNRVQLMIFGISILAGYTCGIFIKKGHDRQYGDIASKCILTTGIVVSVLPLVVSKCGDLLLVSVLHKSSAGWILPVGLSFYSMQTVAYLTDIYHGKIEPQKNILKYTLFITFFPLIIQGPISRYDQLGEQLFEGHSYDDRQIMRGIQLILWGWELKYLIADKAAIFVNAVFDNYQIYSGLFILIAGILYSIQLYTDFLSCVTISQGVSELFGIKLTDNFRHPYFSVSIKEFWRRWHMSLSAWLRDYVYIPLGGNRRGKIRKYMNLIITFAVSGLWHGGRWKYIFWGLLHAFYQIAGEILEKPVNFILEKASLPKGSKMRKFVEMVFTSFLVMNAWIIFRAESLKAGAKMIRSMFSMFNPWILFDNSLFRLGLCQKEFEVLFLAVLLLTAVSALQEKGIKIREWFNRQNMLIRWTIYLCSIWIIWIFGTYGFGFNSADFIYGGF
;
A
#
# COMPACT_ATOMS: atom_id res chain seq x y z
N MET A 1 14.85 -2.07 -12.10
CA MET A 1 13.65 -1.94 -12.98
C MET A 1 12.48 -1.47 -12.12
N SER A 2 11.70 -0.46 -12.54
CA SER A 2 10.54 0.07 -11.79
C SER A 2 9.25 -0.23 -12.54
N TYR A 3 8.09 -0.29 -11.84
CA TYR A 3 6.77 -0.45 -12.45
C TYR A 3 6.38 0.72 -13.38
N ALA A 4 7.06 1.85 -13.29
CA ALA A 4 6.89 2.99 -14.19
C ALA A 4 7.84 2.98 -15.40
N ALA A 5 8.78 2.03 -15.48
CA ALA A 5 9.81 1.99 -16.50
C ALA A 5 9.42 1.19 -17.76
N ILE A 6 9.79 1.67 -18.93
CA ILE A 6 9.53 0.99 -20.22
C ILE A 6 10.03 -0.47 -20.22
N PRO A 7 11.23 -0.81 -19.70
CA PRO A 7 11.71 -2.20 -19.65
C PRO A 7 10.77 -3.15 -18.91
N TYR A 8 10.03 -2.67 -17.90
CA TYR A 8 9.02 -3.46 -17.20
C TYR A 8 7.88 -3.89 -18.13
N TYR A 9 7.37 -2.98 -18.95
CA TYR A 9 6.29 -3.28 -19.91
C TYR A 9 6.75 -4.15 -21.08
N ILE A 10 8.00 -3.99 -21.54
CA ILE A 10 8.61 -4.90 -22.51
C ILE A 10 8.66 -6.33 -21.93
N MET A 11 9.12 -6.47 -20.70
CA MET A 11 9.13 -7.77 -19.99
C MET A 11 7.71 -8.37 -19.90
N ILE A 12 6.70 -7.58 -19.57
CA ILE A 12 5.31 -8.04 -19.48
C ILE A 12 4.83 -8.56 -20.83
N ILE A 13 5.08 -7.84 -21.92
CA ILE A 13 4.67 -8.25 -23.28
C ILE A 13 5.34 -9.57 -23.66
N LEU A 14 6.66 -9.69 -23.45
CA LEU A 14 7.40 -10.91 -23.75
C LEU A 14 6.89 -12.09 -22.88
N THR A 15 6.62 -11.82 -21.59
CA THR A 15 6.05 -12.81 -20.69
C THR A 15 4.67 -13.26 -21.15
N ALA A 16 3.79 -12.33 -21.58
CA ALA A 16 2.45 -12.67 -22.06
C ALA A 16 2.50 -13.52 -23.34
N ILE A 17 3.38 -13.18 -24.28
CA ILE A 17 3.60 -13.97 -25.50
C ILE A 17 4.03 -15.40 -25.12
N LEU A 18 5.06 -15.52 -24.28
CA LEU A 18 5.55 -16.83 -23.82
C LEU A 18 4.47 -17.62 -23.07
N TYR A 19 3.75 -16.95 -22.15
CA TYR A 19 2.69 -17.55 -21.34
C TYR A 19 1.59 -18.18 -22.21
N TYR A 20 1.10 -17.47 -23.23
CA TYR A 20 0.00 -17.96 -24.04
C TYR A 20 0.43 -18.96 -25.14
N ILE A 21 1.70 -18.96 -25.55
CA ILE A 21 2.28 -19.99 -26.45
C ILE A 21 2.41 -21.32 -25.71
N LEU A 22 2.83 -21.30 -24.44
CA LEU A 22 3.06 -22.52 -23.66
C LEU A 22 1.75 -23.30 -23.38
N PRO A 23 1.83 -24.64 -23.29
CA PRO A 23 0.74 -25.47 -22.79
C PRO A 23 0.30 -25.06 -21.37
N LYS A 24 -0.99 -25.09 -21.07
CA LYS A 24 -1.55 -24.64 -19.78
C LYS A 24 -0.79 -25.17 -18.56
N LYS A 25 -0.41 -26.45 -18.55
CA LYS A 25 0.26 -27.11 -17.41
C LYS A 25 1.62 -26.51 -17.02
N ILE A 26 2.28 -25.82 -17.95
CA ILE A 26 3.62 -25.27 -17.75
C ILE A 26 3.67 -23.73 -17.85
N ARG A 27 2.54 -23.05 -18.03
CA ARG A 27 2.46 -21.57 -18.13
C ARG A 27 3.05 -20.84 -16.92
N TRP A 28 2.88 -21.43 -15.75
CA TRP A 28 3.47 -20.89 -14.51
C TRP A 28 5.01 -20.77 -14.58
N ILE A 29 5.68 -21.55 -15.43
CA ILE A 29 7.14 -21.45 -15.62
C ILE A 29 7.50 -20.11 -16.28
N ALA A 30 6.70 -19.62 -17.23
CA ALA A 30 6.92 -18.30 -17.82
C ALA A 30 6.84 -17.19 -16.74
N LEU A 31 5.86 -17.28 -15.85
CA LEU A 31 5.72 -16.35 -14.73
C LEU A 31 6.91 -16.45 -13.77
N LEU A 32 7.40 -17.66 -13.49
CA LEU A 32 8.56 -17.86 -12.62
C LEU A 32 9.85 -17.28 -13.21
N ILE A 33 10.12 -17.52 -14.48
CA ILE A 33 11.29 -16.98 -15.18
C ILE A 33 11.26 -15.45 -15.16
N SER A 34 10.13 -14.86 -15.50
CA SER A 34 9.96 -13.39 -15.50
C SER A 34 10.06 -12.81 -14.11
N SER A 35 9.54 -13.50 -13.09
CA SER A 35 9.68 -13.08 -11.68
C SER A 35 11.14 -13.13 -11.22
N GLY A 36 11.89 -14.17 -11.59
CA GLY A 36 13.31 -14.27 -11.31
C GLY A 36 14.13 -13.17 -11.99
N TYR A 37 13.90 -12.95 -13.29
CA TYR A 37 14.53 -11.87 -14.05
C TYR A 37 14.22 -10.49 -13.46
N PHE A 38 12.94 -10.23 -13.14
CA PHE A 38 12.54 -8.98 -12.53
C PHE A 38 13.23 -8.76 -11.19
N TYR A 39 13.25 -9.77 -10.32
CA TYR A 39 13.88 -9.67 -9.01
C TYR A 39 15.40 -9.44 -9.11
N ASP A 40 16.09 -10.13 -10.01
CA ASP A 40 17.51 -9.88 -10.27
C ASP A 40 17.75 -8.44 -10.75
N SER A 41 16.90 -7.93 -11.66
CA SER A 41 17.01 -6.58 -12.22
C SER A 41 16.76 -5.44 -11.22
N VAL A 42 16.08 -5.69 -10.11
CA VAL A 42 15.81 -4.71 -9.04
C VAL A 42 16.71 -4.88 -7.83
N SER A 43 17.47 -5.97 -7.78
CA SER A 43 18.41 -6.25 -6.69
C SER A 43 19.76 -5.59 -6.98
N ASP A 44 20.23 -4.76 -6.06
CA ASP A 44 21.50 -4.02 -6.22
C ASP A 44 22.72 -4.90 -5.91
N ASN A 45 22.53 -6.02 -5.21
CA ASN A 45 23.64 -6.78 -4.62
C ASN A 45 23.29 -8.28 -4.51
N ARG A 46 24.30 -9.14 -4.76
CA ARG A 46 24.18 -10.60 -4.61
C ARG A 46 23.80 -11.03 -3.19
N VAL A 47 24.16 -10.25 -2.17
CA VAL A 47 23.79 -10.53 -0.77
C VAL A 47 22.27 -10.46 -0.59
N GLN A 48 21.59 -9.52 -1.27
CA GLN A 48 20.13 -9.43 -1.26
C GLN A 48 19.49 -10.70 -1.83
N LEU A 49 20.02 -11.21 -2.96
CA LEU A 49 19.57 -12.47 -3.57
C LEU A 49 19.79 -13.67 -2.64
N MET A 50 20.91 -13.70 -1.92
CA MET A 50 21.19 -14.79 -0.96
C MET A 50 20.20 -14.77 0.22
N ILE A 51 19.97 -13.60 0.84
CA ILE A 51 19.02 -13.45 1.95
C ILE A 51 17.62 -13.86 1.49
N PHE A 52 17.22 -13.41 0.30
CA PHE A 52 15.93 -13.78 -0.29
C PHE A 52 15.82 -15.29 -0.54
N GLY A 53 16.85 -15.91 -1.13
CA GLY A 53 16.90 -17.36 -1.35
C GLY A 53 16.81 -18.16 -0.03
N ILE A 54 17.52 -17.73 1.01
CA ILE A 54 17.44 -18.33 2.36
C ILE A 54 16.02 -18.23 2.91
N SER A 55 15.35 -17.07 2.76
CA SER A 55 13.98 -16.88 3.22
C SER A 55 12.98 -17.79 2.50
N ILE A 56 13.14 -17.97 1.17
CA ILE A 56 12.32 -18.91 0.38
C ILE A 56 12.54 -20.34 0.86
N LEU A 57 13.81 -20.76 1.00
CA LEU A 57 14.15 -22.12 1.40
C LEU A 57 13.63 -22.42 2.82
N ALA A 58 13.78 -21.47 3.75
CA ALA A 58 13.28 -21.61 5.11
C ALA A 58 11.74 -21.73 5.13
N GLY A 59 11.03 -20.84 4.42
CA GLY A 59 9.56 -20.88 4.34
C GLY A 59 9.05 -22.19 3.74
N TYR A 60 9.67 -22.67 2.66
CA TYR A 60 9.32 -23.95 2.03
C TYR A 60 9.56 -25.16 2.96
N THR A 61 10.78 -25.27 3.50
CA THR A 61 11.15 -26.42 4.34
C THR A 61 10.35 -26.47 5.63
N CYS A 62 10.20 -25.33 6.34
CA CYS A 62 9.39 -25.25 7.54
C CYS A 62 7.93 -25.60 7.26
N GLY A 63 7.36 -25.14 6.13
CA GLY A 63 5.98 -25.51 5.76
C GLY A 63 5.79 -27.03 5.61
N ILE A 64 6.71 -27.71 4.93
CA ILE A 64 6.68 -29.18 4.80
C ILE A 64 6.81 -29.87 6.15
N PHE A 65 7.74 -29.41 7.02
CA PHE A 65 7.98 -30.03 8.31
C PHE A 65 6.86 -29.78 9.32
N ILE A 66 6.20 -28.63 9.30
CA ILE A 66 5.01 -28.36 10.13
C ILE A 66 3.94 -29.41 9.83
N LYS A 67 3.63 -29.66 8.55
CA LYS A 67 2.62 -30.66 8.16
C LYS A 67 3.04 -32.07 8.60
N LYS A 68 4.30 -32.47 8.35
CA LYS A 68 4.82 -33.78 8.80
C LYS A 68 4.75 -33.93 10.33
N GLY A 69 4.96 -32.85 11.06
CA GLY A 69 4.81 -32.84 12.52
C GLY A 69 3.41 -33.19 12.97
N HIS A 70 2.40 -32.60 12.32
CA HIS A 70 1.00 -32.92 12.57
C HIS A 70 0.63 -34.35 12.18
N ASP A 71 1.04 -34.81 11.00
CA ASP A 71 0.68 -36.15 10.49
C ASP A 71 1.35 -37.29 11.26
N ARG A 72 2.55 -37.05 11.85
CA ARG A 72 3.34 -38.07 12.57
C ARG A 72 3.22 -38.05 14.08
N GLN A 73 2.32 -37.26 14.64
CA GLN A 73 2.13 -37.10 16.09
C GLN A 73 3.44 -36.75 16.86
N TYR A 74 4.39 -36.03 16.23
CA TYR A 74 5.61 -35.54 16.92
C TYR A 74 5.33 -34.52 18.02
N GLY A 75 4.07 -34.28 18.35
CA GLY A 75 3.61 -33.34 19.37
C GLY A 75 3.55 -31.90 18.88
N ASP A 76 2.58 -31.17 19.42
CA ASP A 76 2.33 -29.76 19.14
C ASP A 76 3.56 -28.86 19.37
N ILE A 77 4.44 -29.26 20.31
CA ILE A 77 5.68 -28.55 20.66
C ILE A 77 6.65 -28.51 19.47
N ALA A 78 6.90 -29.63 18.81
CA ALA A 78 7.82 -29.68 17.66
C ALA A 78 7.29 -28.82 16.52
N SER A 79 6.00 -28.91 16.18
CA SER A 79 5.36 -28.09 15.15
C SER A 79 5.43 -26.60 15.49
N LYS A 80 5.27 -26.21 16.75
CA LYS A 80 5.44 -24.82 17.23
C LYS A 80 6.88 -24.35 17.11
N CYS A 81 7.86 -25.18 17.47
CA CYS A 81 9.28 -24.83 17.31
C CYS A 81 9.62 -24.60 15.83
N ILE A 82 9.16 -25.47 14.93
CA ILE A 82 9.39 -25.31 13.47
C ILE A 82 8.72 -24.03 12.95
N LEU A 83 7.46 -23.77 13.34
CA LEU A 83 6.76 -22.53 12.99
C LEU A 83 7.56 -21.32 13.46
N THR A 84 7.96 -21.31 14.73
CA THR A 84 8.72 -20.20 15.32
C THR A 84 10.04 -19.98 14.60
N THR A 85 10.78 -21.06 14.30
CA THR A 85 12.04 -20.99 13.54
C THR A 85 11.80 -20.38 12.15
N GLY A 86 10.80 -20.86 11.42
CA GLY A 86 10.47 -20.35 10.09
C GLY A 86 10.08 -18.87 10.11
N ILE A 87 9.28 -18.44 11.09
CA ILE A 87 8.91 -17.02 11.30
C ILE A 87 10.16 -16.20 11.62
N VAL A 88 10.99 -16.64 12.58
CA VAL A 88 12.19 -15.91 12.99
C VAL A 88 13.14 -15.73 11.80
N VAL A 89 13.46 -16.78 11.06
CA VAL A 89 14.36 -16.68 9.90
C VAL A 89 13.83 -15.72 8.84
N SER A 90 12.51 -15.73 8.58
CA SER A 90 11.89 -14.88 7.57
C SER A 90 11.77 -13.41 7.99
N VAL A 91 11.60 -13.13 9.29
CA VAL A 91 11.35 -11.78 9.81
C VAL A 91 12.61 -11.15 10.41
N LEU A 92 13.61 -11.95 10.80
CA LEU A 92 14.83 -11.47 11.45
C LEU A 92 15.55 -10.36 10.66
N PRO A 93 15.78 -10.46 9.34
CA PRO A 93 16.42 -9.40 8.58
C PRO A 93 15.65 -8.07 8.68
N LEU A 94 14.30 -8.13 8.64
CA LEU A 94 13.43 -6.96 8.78
C LEU A 94 13.51 -6.36 10.19
N VAL A 95 13.47 -7.20 11.24
CA VAL A 95 13.56 -6.75 12.63
C VAL A 95 14.92 -6.13 12.90
N VAL A 96 16.01 -6.79 12.48
CA VAL A 96 17.37 -6.29 12.68
C VAL A 96 17.55 -4.92 12.03
N SER A 97 17.07 -4.72 10.80
CA SER A 97 17.19 -3.41 10.15
C SER A 97 16.33 -2.34 10.81
N LYS A 98 15.04 -2.62 11.06
CA LYS A 98 14.12 -1.62 11.63
C LYS A 98 14.47 -1.30 13.09
N CYS A 99 14.73 -2.32 13.93
CA CYS A 99 15.16 -2.10 15.31
C CYS A 99 16.60 -1.58 15.40
N GLY A 100 17.49 -2.01 14.51
CA GLY A 100 18.86 -1.51 14.41
C GLY A 100 18.88 -0.02 14.09
N ASP A 101 18.12 0.43 13.10
CA ASP A 101 17.99 1.86 12.79
C ASP A 101 17.29 2.64 13.91
N LEU A 102 16.30 2.07 14.57
CA LEU A 102 15.69 2.70 15.74
C LEU A 102 16.73 2.93 16.84
N LEU A 103 17.56 1.93 17.14
CA LEU A 103 18.61 2.03 18.15
C LEU A 103 19.72 3.01 17.71
N LEU A 104 20.27 2.84 16.52
CA LEU A 104 21.41 3.64 16.05
C LEU A 104 21.02 5.10 15.80
N VAL A 105 19.97 5.34 15.04
CA VAL A 105 19.59 6.71 14.61
C VAL A 105 18.81 7.44 15.69
N SER A 106 17.83 6.77 16.32
CA SER A 106 16.87 7.43 17.20
C SER A 106 17.25 7.40 18.68
N VAL A 107 18.10 6.48 19.11
CA VAL A 107 18.54 6.38 20.52
C VAL A 107 20.02 6.79 20.67
N LEU A 108 20.91 6.24 19.84
CA LEU A 108 22.34 6.51 19.92
C LEU A 108 22.79 7.73 19.11
N HIS A 109 21.89 8.35 18.35
CA HIS A 109 22.15 9.50 17.47
C HIS A 109 23.33 9.28 16.50
N LYS A 110 23.53 8.03 16.06
CA LYS A 110 24.52 7.64 15.05
C LYS A 110 23.87 7.60 13.68
N SER A 111 24.69 7.55 12.62
CA SER A 111 24.20 7.28 11.26
C SER A 111 23.54 5.89 11.16
N SER A 112 22.59 5.74 10.23
CA SER A 112 22.06 4.41 9.89
C SER A 112 23.20 3.46 9.48
N ALA A 113 23.09 2.19 9.84
CA ALA A 113 24.11 1.18 9.52
C ALA A 113 24.17 0.85 8.02
N GLY A 114 23.30 1.43 7.18
CA GLY A 114 23.25 1.13 5.74
C GLY A 114 22.97 -0.35 5.46
N TRP A 115 21.98 -0.92 6.17
CA TRP A 115 21.64 -2.34 6.02
C TRP A 115 21.34 -2.71 4.58
N ILE A 116 22.00 -3.74 4.09
CA ILE A 116 21.72 -4.34 2.77
C ILE A 116 20.46 -5.18 2.90
N LEU A 117 19.32 -4.61 2.53
CA LEU A 117 18.03 -5.29 2.60
C LEU A 117 17.58 -5.75 1.24
N PRO A 118 17.06 -6.99 1.13
CA PRO A 118 16.41 -7.43 -0.10
C PRO A 118 15.19 -6.57 -0.45
N VAL A 119 15.03 -6.28 -1.73
CA VAL A 119 13.84 -5.61 -2.24
C VAL A 119 12.61 -6.46 -1.91
N GLY A 120 11.52 -5.82 -1.48
CA GLY A 120 10.29 -6.52 -1.11
C GLY A 120 10.33 -7.28 0.22
N LEU A 121 11.41 -7.17 1.02
CA LEU A 121 11.57 -7.89 2.30
C LEU A 121 10.33 -7.77 3.18
N SER A 122 9.78 -6.58 3.31
CA SER A 122 8.59 -6.33 4.12
C SER A 122 7.36 -7.11 3.64
N PHE A 123 7.18 -7.27 2.33
CA PHE A 123 6.04 -7.97 1.73
C PHE A 123 6.20 -9.49 1.79
N TYR A 124 7.32 -10.02 1.30
CA TYR A 124 7.50 -11.47 1.27
C TYR A 124 7.65 -12.09 2.67
N SER A 125 8.19 -11.35 3.65
CA SER A 125 8.20 -11.81 5.05
C SER A 125 6.78 -11.99 5.58
N MET A 126 5.88 -11.04 5.32
CA MET A 126 4.48 -11.16 5.70
C MET A 126 3.76 -12.32 4.99
N GLN A 127 4.04 -12.53 3.69
CA GLN A 127 3.50 -13.68 2.96
C GLN A 127 3.98 -15.02 3.54
N THR A 128 5.27 -15.12 3.88
CA THR A 128 5.85 -16.33 4.48
C THR A 128 5.27 -16.59 5.88
N VAL A 129 5.14 -15.56 6.73
CA VAL A 129 4.51 -15.69 8.05
C VAL A 129 3.07 -16.17 7.92
N ALA A 130 2.29 -15.57 7.00
CA ALA A 130 0.92 -16.01 6.75
C ALA A 130 0.87 -17.48 6.29
N TYR A 131 1.70 -17.84 5.32
CA TYR A 131 1.78 -19.20 4.79
C TYR A 131 2.09 -20.24 5.88
N LEU A 132 3.14 -20.03 6.67
CA LEU A 132 3.51 -20.96 7.74
C LEU A 132 2.44 -21.06 8.85
N THR A 133 1.87 -19.93 9.23
CA THR A 133 0.82 -19.89 10.25
C THR A 133 -0.46 -20.57 9.77
N ASP A 134 -0.83 -20.39 8.52
CA ASP A 134 -2.03 -21.02 7.94
C ASP A 134 -1.86 -22.53 7.76
N ILE A 135 -0.64 -23.03 7.43
CA ILE A 135 -0.33 -24.48 7.47
C ILE A 135 -0.44 -25.01 8.89
N TYR A 136 0.17 -24.31 9.87
CA TYR A 136 0.12 -24.74 11.27
C TYR A 136 -1.31 -24.84 11.82
N HIS A 137 -2.21 -23.95 11.39
CA HIS A 137 -3.63 -24.01 11.74
C HIS A 137 -4.46 -24.94 10.86
N GLY A 138 -3.86 -25.66 9.91
CA GLY A 138 -4.53 -26.58 9.00
C GLY A 138 -5.48 -25.92 7.99
N LYS A 139 -5.32 -24.63 7.71
CA LYS A 139 -6.13 -23.89 6.75
C LYS A 139 -5.73 -24.18 5.30
N ILE A 140 -4.45 -24.45 5.08
CA ILE A 140 -3.87 -24.75 3.76
C ILE A 140 -2.90 -25.93 3.87
N GLU A 141 -2.74 -26.63 2.74
CA GLU A 141 -1.69 -27.64 2.59
C GLU A 141 -0.38 -27.00 2.10
N PRO A 142 0.78 -27.49 2.56
CA PRO A 142 2.05 -26.97 2.09
C PRO A 142 2.28 -27.30 0.61
N GLN A 143 2.84 -26.34 -0.13
CA GLN A 143 3.22 -26.55 -1.52
C GLN A 143 4.39 -27.54 -1.59
N LYS A 144 4.20 -28.66 -2.32
CA LYS A 144 5.21 -29.74 -2.45
C LYS A 144 6.29 -29.43 -3.48
N ASN A 145 6.05 -28.50 -4.40
CA ASN A 145 7.00 -28.09 -5.43
C ASN A 145 7.65 -26.76 -5.05
N ILE A 146 8.96 -26.78 -4.79
CA ILE A 146 9.72 -25.60 -4.39
C ILE A 146 9.65 -24.48 -5.45
N LEU A 147 9.65 -24.80 -6.75
CA LEU A 147 9.58 -23.78 -7.80
C LEU A 147 8.21 -23.07 -7.82
N LYS A 148 7.12 -23.80 -7.54
CA LYS A 148 5.79 -23.20 -7.39
C LYS A 148 5.70 -22.33 -6.14
N TYR A 149 6.30 -22.78 -5.02
CA TYR A 149 6.39 -21.94 -3.82
C TYR A 149 7.23 -20.69 -4.08
N THR A 150 8.36 -20.83 -4.78
CA THR A 150 9.16 -19.68 -5.21
C THR A 150 8.34 -18.70 -6.03
N LEU A 151 7.59 -19.17 -7.03
CA LEU A 151 6.71 -18.29 -7.81
C LEU A 151 5.71 -17.54 -6.94
N PHE A 152 5.06 -18.20 -5.98
CA PHE A 152 4.13 -17.56 -5.06
C PHE A 152 4.78 -16.38 -4.30
N ILE A 153 6.02 -16.57 -3.83
CA ILE A 153 6.75 -15.52 -3.09
C ILE A 153 7.30 -14.42 -4.01
N THR A 154 7.74 -14.81 -5.23
CA THR A 154 8.46 -13.90 -6.14
C THR A 154 7.56 -13.24 -7.18
N PHE A 155 6.27 -13.52 -7.24
CA PHE A 155 5.38 -13.09 -8.31
C PHE A 155 5.56 -11.59 -8.61
N PHE A 156 6.14 -11.27 -9.75
CA PHE A 156 6.72 -9.96 -10.08
C PHE A 156 5.75 -8.78 -9.97
N PRO A 157 4.42 -8.91 -10.21
CA PRO A 157 3.52 -7.79 -10.01
C PRO A 157 3.31 -7.40 -8.54
N LEU A 158 3.69 -8.26 -7.58
CA LEU A 158 3.44 -8.07 -6.15
C LEU A 158 4.68 -7.76 -5.32
N ILE A 159 5.88 -8.16 -5.82
CA ILE A 159 7.07 -8.27 -4.95
C ILE A 159 7.57 -6.93 -4.42
N ILE A 160 7.41 -5.83 -5.16
CA ILE A 160 7.85 -4.50 -4.70
C ILE A 160 6.76 -3.87 -3.84
N GLN A 161 5.54 -3.80 -4.37
CA GLN A 161 4.45 -3.02 -3.77
C GLN A 161 3.10 -3.46 -4.37
N GLY A 162 2.53 -4.51 -3.82
CA GLY A 162 1.22 -5.02 -4.22
C GLY A 162 0.35 -5.33 -3.00
N PRO A 163 -0.84 -5.87 -3.18
CA PRO A 163 -1.60 -6.44 -2.09
C PRO A 163 -0.83 -7.60 -1.43
N ILE A 164 -0.79 -7.66 -0.10
CA ILE A 164 -0.20 -8.78 0.62
C ILE A 164 -1.12 -10.00 0.43
N SER A 165 -0.83 -10.78 -0.61
CA SER A 165 -1.65 -11.91 -1.01
C SER A 165 -1.35 -13.14 -0.18
N ARG A 166 -2.39 -13.88 0.21
CA ARG A 166 -2.26 -15.17 0.91
C ARG A 166 -2.17 -16.33 -0.07
N TYR A 167 -1.65 -17.44 0.40
CA TYR A 167 -1.47 -18.60 -0.46
C TYR A 167 -2.79 -19.19 -0.96
N ASP A 168 -3.82 -19.24 -0.11
CA ASP A 168 -5.19 -19.67 -0.48
C ASP A 168 -5.86 -18.78 -1.55
N GLN A 169 -5.45 -17.51 -1.62
CA GLN A 169 -6.00 -16.54 -2.59
C GLN A 169 -5.28 -16.54 -3.93
N LEU A 170 -3.96 -16.75 -3.90
CA LEU A 170 -3.10 -16.54 -5.07
C LEU A 170 -2.53 -17.85 -5.64
N GLY A 171 -2.22 -18.83 -4.77
CA GLY A 171 -1.44 -20.02 -5.16
C GLY A 171 -2.07 -20.80 -6.30
N GLU A 172 -3.35 -21.17 -6.18
CA GLU A 172 -4.05 -21.93 -7.21
C GLU A 172 -4.08 -21.18 -8.54
N GLN A 173 -4.43 -19.90 -8.53
CA GLN A 173 -4.50 -19.06 -9.72
C GLN A 173 -3.17 -19.01 -10.50
N LEU A 174 -2.04 -19.01 -9.80
CA LEU A 174 -0.70 -18.99 -10.42
C LEU A 174 -0.41 -20.29 -11.21
N PHE A 175 -1.02 -21.42 -10.82
CA PHE A 175 -0.62 -22.75 -11.32
C PHE A 175 -1.64 -23.35 -12.31
N GLU A 176 -2.87 -22.84 -12.38
CA GLU A 176 -3.91 -23.37 -13.25
C GLU A 176 -3.66 -23.17 -14.76
N GLY A 177 -2.96 -22.09 -15.11
CA GLY A 177 -2.71 -21.75 -16.52
C GLY A 177 -3.98 -21.31 -17.26
N HIS A 178 -4.29 -20.02 -17.17
CA HIS A 178 -5.52 -19.42 -17.72
C HIS A 178 -5.52 -19.35 -19.24
N SER A 179 -6.69 -19.56 -19.86
CA SER A 179 -6.86 -19.39 -21.30
C SER A 179 -6.79 -17.93 -21.69
N TYR A 180 -6.40 -17.65 -22.94
CA TYR A 180 -6.48 -16.32 -23.52
C TYR A 180 -7.95 -15.85 -23.58
N ASP A 181 -8.18 -14.61 -23.11
CA ASP A 181 -9.48 -13.94 -23.14
C ASP A 181 -9.26 -12.44 -23.40
N ASP A 182 -9.71 -11.98 -24.58
CA ASP A 182 -9.61 -10.59 -25.00
C ASP A 182 -10.23 -9.62 -24.00
N ARG A 183 -11.40 -9.99 -23.42
CA ARG A 183 -12.10 -9.11 -22.47
C ARG A 183 -11.30 -8.94 -21.20
N GLN A 184 -10.64 -9.99 -20.76
CA GLN A 184 -9.80 -9.97 -19.58
C GLN A 184 -8.53 -9.13 -19.82
N ILE A 185 -7.87 -9.30 -20.96
CA ILE A 185 -6.69 -8.50 -21.35
C ILE A 185 -7.06 -7.01 -21.40
N MET A 186 -8.19 -6.67 -22.05
CA MET A 186 -8.65 -5.28 -22.11
C MET A 186 -8.95 -4.71 -20.72
N ARG A 187 -9.49 -5.49 -19.79
CA ARG A 187 -9.67 -5.08 -18.40
C ARG A 187 -8.34 -4.81 -17.70
N GLY A 188 -7.32 -5.64 -17.94
CA GLY A 188 -5.98 -5.44 -17.43
C GLY A 188 -5.37 -4.12 -17.95
N ILE A 189 -5.46 -3.86 -19.25
CA ILE A 189 -4.99 -2.61 -19.87
C ILE A 189 -5.71 -1.39 -19.28
N GLN A 190 -7.03 -1.46 -19.05
CA GLN A 190 -7.77 -0.37 -18.40
C GLN A 190 -7.23 -0.02 -17.02
N LEU A 191 -6.88 -1.03 -16.22
CA LEU A 191 -6.29 -0.79 -14.90
C LEU A 191 -4.89 -0.20 -15.00
N ILE A 192 -4.07 -0.66 -15.95
CA ILE A 192 -2.73 -0.12 -16.17
C ILE A 192 -2.82 1.37 -16.55
N LEU A 193 -3.70 1.73 -17.50
CA LEU A 193 -3.91 3.12 -17.92
C LEU A 193 -4.41 3.99 -16.76
N TRP A 194 -5.40 3.52 -16.00
CA TRP A 194 -5.89 4.22 -14.82
C TRP A 194 -4.80 4.40 -13.75
N GLY A 195 -3.97 3.37 -13.54
CA GLY A 195 -2.81 3.45 -12.65
C GLY A 195 -1.81 4.51 -13.11
N TRP A 196 -1.54 4.63 -14.41
CA TRP A 196 -0.68 5.68 -14.95
C TRP A 196 -1.26 7.08 -14.78
N GLU A 197 -2.57 7.27 -15.00
CA GLU A 197 -3.23 8.55 -14.73
C GLU A 197 -3.08 8.97 -13.27
N LEU A 198 -3.32 8.04 -12.33
CA LEU A 198 -3.14 8.29 -10.90
C LEU A 198 -1.70 8.68 -10.54
N LYS A 199 -0.71 8.00 -11.14
CA LYS A 199 0.71 8.25 -10.90
C LYS A 199 1.14 9.59 -11.50
N TYR A 200 1.02 9.74 -12.80
CA TYR A 200 1.64 10.85 -13.53
C TYR A 200 0.88 12.17 -13.44
N LEU A 201 -0.46 12.13 -13.33
CA LEU A 201 -1.27 13.35 -13.29
C LEU A 201 -1.55 13.83 -11.86
N ILE A 202 -1.55 12.92 -10.87
CA ILE A 202 -1.91 13.29 -9.50
C ILE A 202 -0.71 13.11 -8.56
N ALA A 203 -0.22 11.89 -8.36
CA ALA A 203 0.76 11.60 -7.34
C ALA A 203 2.07 12.36 -7.55
N ASP A 204 2.68 12.23 -8.73
CA ASP A 204 3.96 12.85 -9.04
C ASP A 204 3.86 14.37 -9.15
N LYS A 205 2.73 14.87 -9.67
CA LYS A 205 2.48 16.31 -9.73
C LYS A 205 2.31 16.92 -8.33
N ALA A 206 1.52 16.28 -7.47
CA ALA A 206 1.38 16.72 -6.07
C ALA A 206 2.71 16.64 -5.29
N ALA A 207 3.57 15.65 -5.60
CA ALA A 207 4.88 15.49 -4.99
C ALA A 207 5.77 16.72 -5.10
N ILE A 208 5.71 17.45 -6.21
CA ILE A 208 6.54 18.65 -6.46
C ILE A 208 6.27 19.70 -5.37
N PHE A 209 5.00 20.06 -5.18
CA PHE A 209 4.61 21.04 -4.15
C PHE A 209 4.86 20.53 -2.74
N VAL A 210 4.50 19.26 -2.49
CA VAL A 210 4.67 18.63 -1.17
C VAL A 210 6.13 18.64 -0.76
N ASN A 211 7.04 18.22 -1.63
CA ASN A 211 8.48 18.22 -1.33
C ASN A 211 8.99 19.63 -1.09
N ALA A 212 8.62 20.61 -1.93
CA ALA A 212 9.04 22.00 -1.75
C ALA A 212 8.67 22.54 -0.35
N VAL A 213 7.49 22.21 0.16
CA VAL A 213 7.03 22.70 1.47
C VAL A 213 7.59 21.86 2.63
N PHE A 214 7.55 20.52 2.54
CA PHE A 214 7.98 19.65 3.64
C PHE A 214 9.50 19.69 3.87
N ASP A 215 10.28 19.79 2.81
CA ASP A 215 11.73 19.82 2.90
C ASP A 215 12.23 21.22 3.36
N ASN A 216 11.37 22.24 3.28
CA ASN A 216 11.63 23.63 3.72
C ASN A 216 10.60 24.13 4.76
N TYR A 217 10.16 23.27 5.64
CA TYR A 217 9.12 23.57 6.64
C TYR A 217 9.51 24.68 7.65
N GLN A 218 10.78 25.09 7.70
CA GLN A 218 11.23 26.23 8.50
C GLN A 218 10.83 27.57 7.88
N ILE A 219 10.67 27.61 6.55
CA ILE A 219 10.33 28.81 5.77
C ILE A 219 8.82 28.88 5.57
N TYR A 220 8.21 27.72 5.21
CA TYR A 220 6.78 27.65 4.92
C TYR A 220 5.96 27.33 6.17
N SER A 221 4.87 28.08 6.39
CA SER A 221 4.03 27.97 7.59
C SER A 221 2.55 28.23 7.25
N GLY A 222 1.67 28.02 8.21
CA GLY A 222 0.24 28.33 8.06
C GLY A 222 -0.44 27.55 6.93
N LEU A 223 -1.09 28.26 6.01
CA LEU A 223 -1.81 27.64 4.88
C LEU A 223 -0.91 26.85 3.91
N PHE A 224 0.39 27.19 3.79
CA PHE A 224 1.30 26.35 3.00
C PHE A 224 1.34 24.92 3.54
N ILE A 225 1.45 24.76 4.87
CA ILE A 225 1.47 23.44 5.51
C ILE A 225 0.12 22.73 5.37
N LEU A 226 -1.00 23.45 5.52
CA LEU A 226 -2.33 22.88 5.35
C LEU A 226 -2.52 22.33 3.93
N ILE A 227 -2.20 23.14 2.90
CA ILE A 227 -2.31 22.74 1.50
C ILE A 227 -1.36 21.58 1.20
N ALA A 228 -0.11 21.62 1.68
CA ALA A 228 0.83 20.55 1.53
C ALA A 228 0.38 19.26 2.23
N GLY A 229 -0.25 19.35 3.41
CA GLY A 229 -0.84 18.21 4.11
C GLY A 229 -1.99 17.56 3.35
N ILE A 230 -2.88 18.38 2.76
CA ILE A 230 -3.96 17.89 1.89
C ILE A 230 -3.38 17.23 0.65
N LEU A 231 -2.45 17.88 -0.04
CA LEU A 231 -1.83 17.34 -1.24
C LEU A 231 -1.00 16.08 -0.95
N TYR A 232 -0.32 16.01 0.20
CA TYR A 232 0.38 14.80 0.61
C TYR A 232 -0.58 13.63 0.89
N SER A 233 -1.74 13.92 1.48
CA SER A 233 -2.78 12.90 1.68
C SER A 233 -3.29 12.34 0.36
N ILE A 234 -3.46 13.19 -0.66
CA ILE A 234 -3.84 12.81 -2.02
C ILE A 234 -2.69 12.06 -2.71
N GLN A 235 -1.46 12.59 -2.64
CA GLN A 235 -0.26 11.99 -3.20
C GLN A 235 -0.04 10.57 -2.69
N LEU A 236 -0.03 10.38 -1.37
CA LEU A 236 0.19 9.08 -0.74
C LEU A 236 -0.88 8.05 -1.16
N TYR A 237 -2.13 8.49 -1.24
CA TYR A 237 -3.23 7.64 -1.69
C TYR A 237 -3.09 7.26 -3.15
N THR A 238 -2.88 8.23 -4.03
CA THR A 238 -2.85 8.00 -5.48
C THR A 238 -1.59 7.29 -5.92
N ASP A 239 -0.44 7.55 -5.30
CA ASP A 239 0.81 6.83 -5.54
C ASP A 239 0.66 5.34 -5.21
N PHE A 240 0.16 5.03 -4.03
CA PHE A 240 -0.02 3.63 -3.64
C PHE A 240 -1.18 2.96 -4.38
N LEU A 241 -2.30 3.65 -4.59
CA LEU A 241 -3.41 3.14 -5.40
C LEU A 241 -2.96 2.85 -6.83
N SER A 242 -2.14 3.71 -7.45
CA SER A 242 -1.63 3.53 -8.81
C SER A 242 -0.80 2.25 -8.92
N CYS A 243 0.12 2.04 -7.99
CA CYS A 243 0.96 0.85 -7.96
C CYS A 243 0.13 -0.44 -7.83
N VAL A 244 -0.81 -0.47 -6.88
CA VAL A 244 -1.72 -1.61 -6.70
C VAL A 244 -2.57 -1.84 -7.95
N THR A 245 -3.09 -0.77 -8.55
CA THR A 245 -3.93 -0.84 -9.74
C THR A 245 -3.15 -1.35 -10.96
N ILE A 246 -1.89 -0.91 -11.14
CA ILE A 246 -0.98 -1.45 -12.17
C ILE A 246 -0.73 -2.94 -11.90
N SER A 247 -0.42 -3.33 -10.65
CA SER A 247 -0.20 -4.72 -10.28
C SER A 247 -1.41 -5.60 -10.57
N GLN A 248 -2.62 -5.12 -10.25
CA GLN A 248 -3.88 -5.79 -10.60
C GLN A 248 -4.04 -5.91 -12.11
N GLY A 249 -3.82 -4.83 -12.85
CA GLY A 249 -3.92 -4.81 -14.31
C GLY A 249 -2.96 -5.80 -14.97
N VAL A 250 -1.68 -5.79 -14.56
CA VAL A 250 -0.67 -6.72 -15.07
C VAL A 250 -1.04 -8.17 -14.74
N SER A 251 -1.54 -8.44 -13.54
CA SER A 251 -1.97 -9.79 -13.16
C SER A 251 -3.20 -10.26 -13.95
N GLU A 252 -4.16 -9.35 -14.22
CA GLU A 252 -5.32 -9.65 -15.08
C GLU A 252 -4.91 -10.03 -16.52
N LEU A 253 -3.76 -9.55 -17.04
CA LEU A 253 -3.26 -9.99 -18.35
C LEU A 253 -2.98 -11.49 -18.40
N PHE A 254 -2.69 -12.11 -17.27
CA PHE A 254 -2.41 -13.56 -17.13
C PHE A 254 -3.59 -14.37 -16.56
N GLY A 255 -4.74 -13.75 -16.34
CA GLY A 255 -5.90 -14.40 -15.74
C GLY A 255 -5.95 -14.38 -14.24
N ILE A 256 -5.00 -13.75 -13.58
CA ILE A 256 -4.83 -13.75 -12.13
C ILE A 256 -5.51 -12.52 -11.54
N LYS A 257 -6.40 -12.72 -10.57
CA LYS A 257 -7.12 -11.66 -9.88
C LYS A 257 -6.50 -11.41 -8.51
N LEU A 258 -6.03 -10.19 -8.29
CA LEU A 258 -5.53 -9.76 -6.99
C LEU A 258 -6.64 -9.13 -6.14
N THR A 259 -6.45 -9.17 -4.82
CA THR A 259 -7.37 -8.53 -3.87
C THR A 259 -7.26 -7.00 -3.92
N ASP A 260 -8.35 -6.30 -3.64
CA ASP A 260 -8.34 -4.85 -3.51
C ASP A 260 -7.59 -4.42 -2.25
N ASN A 261 -6.87 -3.30 -2.37
CA ASN A 261 -6.13 -2.72 -1.25
C ASN A 261 -6.75 -1.42 -0.74
N PHE A 262 -7.59 -0.79 -1.55
CA PHE A 262 -8.27 0.47 -1.24
C PHE A 262 -9.74 0.44 -1.65
N ARG A 263 -10.58 1.09 -0.81
CA ARG A 263 -12.00 1.28 -1.09
C ARG A 263 -12.42 2.69 -0.70
N HIS A 264 -12.01 3.68 -1.50
CA HIS A 264 -12.33 5.11 -1.30
C HIS A 264 -12.15 5.59 0.15
N PRO A 265 -10.93 5.52 0.72
CA PRO A 265 -10.70 5.69 2.17
C PRO A 265 -11.10 7.09 2.69
N TYR A 266 -11.02 8.13 1.86
CA TYR A 266 -11.40 9.49 2.27
C TYR A 266 -12.92 9.74 2.32
N PHE A 267 -13.75 8.76 1.96
CA PHE A 267 -15.19 8.77 2.23
C PHE A 267 -15.56 8.19 3.60
N SER A 268 -14.57 7.87 4.43
CA SER A 268 -14.79 7.29 5.76
C SER A 268 -15.29 8.32 6.76
N VAL A 269 -16.30 7.96 7.54
CA VAL A 269 -16.87 8.79 8.62
C VAL A 269 -16.22 8.55 9.98
N SER A 270 -15.24 7.67 10.07
CA SER A 270 -14.48 7.39 11.28
C SER A 270 -13.11 6.78 10.97
N ILE A 271 -12.14 6.91 11.90
CA ILE A 271 -10.81 6.30 11.77
C ILE A 271 -10.88 4.77 11.66
N LYS A 272 -11.84 4.14 12.34
CA LYS A 272 -12.07 2.69 12.23
C LYS A 272 -12.53 2.29 10.83
N GLU A 273 -13.40 3.07 10.21
CA GLU A 273 -13.83 2.85 8.83
C GLU A 273 -12.70 3.14 7.85
N PHE A 274 -11.92 4.20 8.08
CA PHE A 274 -10.75 4.52 7.27
C PHE A 274 -9.82 3.31 7.14
N TRP A 275 -9.45 2.63 8.22
CA TRP A 275 -8.59 1.46 8.21
C TRP A 275 -9.25 0.20 7.59
N ARG A 276 -10.57 0.17 7.46
CA ARG A 276 -11.27 -0.88 6.69
C ARG A 276 -11.22 -0.63 5.19
N ARG A 277 -10.86 0.59 4.77
CA ARG A 277 -10.84 1.05 3.39
C ARG A 277 -9.43 1.39 2.89
N TRP A 278 -8.47 1.55 3.80
CA TRP A 278 -7.07 1.87 3.55
C TRP A 278 -6.19 0.64 3.79
N HIS A 279 -5.32 0.33 2.80
CA HIS A 279 -4.35 -0.78 2.86
C HIS A 279 -4.96 -2.06 3.44
N MET A 280 -6.04 -2.52 2.80
CA MET A 280 -6.93 -3.56 3.32
C MET A 280 -6.20 -4.88 3.55
N SER A 281 -5.24 -5.24 2.68
CA SER A 281 -4.45 -6.46 2.83
C SER A 281 -3.56 -6.43 4.07
N LEU A 282 -2.88 -5.29 4.36
CA LEU A 282 -2.09 -5.11 5.58
C LEU A 282 -2.97 -5.11 6.83
N SER A 283 -4.10 -4.39 6.78
CA SER A 283 -5.06 -4.34 7.89
C SER A 283 -5.63 -5.72 8.22
N ALA A 284 -5.94 -6.52 7.20
CA ALA A 284 -6.37 -7.91 7.37
C ALA A 284 -5.24 -8.79 7.93
N TRP A 285 -4.01 -8.63 7.43
CA TRP A 285 -2.86 -9.37 7.92
C TRP A 285 -2.59 -9.06 9.41
N LEU A 286 -2.52 -7.78 9.79
CA LEU A 286 -2.30 -7.37 11.18
C LEU A 286 -3.42 -7.85 12.11
N ARG A 287 -4.67 -7.83 11.63
CA ARG A 287 -5.80 -8.39 12.38
C ARG A 287 -5.61 -9.88 12.65
N ASP A 288 -5.27 -10.66 11.62
CA ASP A 288 -5.31 -12.12 11.69
C ASP A 288 -4.05 -12.71 12.34
N TYR A 289 -2.89 -12.08 12.17
CA TYR A 289 -1.60 -12.60 12.67
C TYR A 289 -1.02 -11.83 13.87
N VAL A 290 -1.60 -10.67 14.24
CA VAL A 290 -1.19 -9.93 15.44
C VAL A 290 -2.36 -9.75 16.41
N TYR A 291 -3.43 -9.10 15.98
CA TYR A 291 -4.52 -8.71 16.89
C TYR A 291 -5.29 -9.90 17.44
N ILE A 292 -5.69 -10.86 16.60
CA ILE A 292 -6.43 -12.05 17.02
C ILE A 292 -5.59 -12.96 17.93
N PRO A 293 -4.32 -13.28 17.62
CA PRO A 293 -3.47 -14.07 18.52
C PRO A 293 -3.27 -13.43 19.92
N LEU A 294 -3.25 -12.10 20.02
CA LEU A 294 -3.21 -11.40 21.31
C LEU A 294 -4.51 -11.50 22.13
N GLY A 295 -5.56 -12.13 21.57
CA GLY A 295 -6.87 -12.32 22.20
C GLY A 295 -7.98 -11.46 21.59
N GLY A 296 -7.68 -10.59 20.64
CA GLY A 296 -8.65 -9.73 19.93
C GLY A 296 -9.49 -8.88 20.90
N ASN A 297 -10.81 -8.92 20.73
CA ASN A 297 -11.79 -8.20 21.57
C ASN A 297 -12.51 -9.09 22.59
N ARG A 298 -12.11 -10.36 22.72
CA ARG A 298 -12.84 -11.37 23.54
C ARG A 298 -12.58 -11.28 25.05
N ARG A 299 -11.50 -10.60 25.46
CA ARG A 299 -11.02 -10.55 26.85
C ARG A 299 -11.28 -9.18 27.53
N GLY A 300 -12.41 -8.54 27.24
CA GLY A 300 -12.80 -7.25 27.81
C GLY A 300 -12.18 -6.01 27.14
N LYS A 301 -12.69 -4.82 27.51
CA LYS A 301 -12.33 -3.54 26.85
C LYS A 301 -10.87 -3.16 27.03
N ILE A 302 -10.30 -3.31 28.23
CA ILE A 302 -8.90 -2.94 28.50
C ILE A 302 -7.96 -3.76 27.62
N ARG A 303 -8.15 -5.08 27.59
CA ARG A 303 -7.34 -5.97 26.75
C ARG A 303 -7.50 -5.66 25.26
N LYS A 304 -8.71 -5.35 24.81
CA LYS A 304 -8.99 -4.89 23.45
C LYS A 304 -8.15 -3.65 23.09
N TYR A 305 -8.12 -2.64 23.97
CA TYR A 305 -7.35 -1.40 23.73
C TYR A 305 -5.84 -1.67 23.71
N MET A 306 -5.34 -2.49 24.64
CA MET A 306 -3.93 -2.89 24.63
C MET A 306 -3.55 -3.64 23.34
N ASN A 307 -4.37 -4.57 22.89
CA ASN A 307 -4.16 -5.30 21.65
C ASN A 307 -4.15 -4.35 20.44
N LEU A 308 -5.02 -3.34 20.43
CA LEU A 308 -5.06 -2.31 19.38
C LEU A 308 -3.78 -1.47 19.37
N ILE A 309 -3.34 -0.99 20.55
CA ILE A 309 -2.09 -0.23 20.70
C ILE A 309 -0.89 -1.04 20.19
N ILE A 310 -0.77 -2.30 20.60
CA ILE A 310 0.31 -3.19 20.14
C ILE A 310 0.26 -3.37 18.61
N THR A 311 -0.93 -3.64 18.07
CA THR A 311 -1.10 -3.85 16.62
C THR A 311 -0.68 -2.64 15.81
N PHE A 312 -1.05 -1.44 16.25
CA PHE A 312 -0.66 -0.20 15.56
C PHE A 312 0.81 0.17 15.80
N ALA A 313 1.38 -0.15 16.95
CA ALA A 313 2.81 0.00 17.19
C ALA A 313 3.63 -0.91 16.25
N VAL A 314 3.21 -2.17 16.07
CA VAL A 314 3.81 -3.10 15.10
C VAL A 314 3.67 -2.57 13.68
N SER A 315 2.50 -2.03 13.30
CA SER A 315 2.30 -1.38 12.01
C SER A 315 3.25 -0.20 11.80
N GLY A 316 3.41 0.65 12.80
CA GLY A 316 4.35 1.77 12.76
C GLY A 316 5.79 1.31 12.58
N LEU A 317 6.25 0.33 13.35
CA LEU A 317 7.61 -0.23 13.24
C LEU A 317 7.85 -0.90 11.87
N TRP A 318 6.83 -1.54 11.31
CA TRP A 318 6.91 -2.12 9.97
C TRP A 318 7.20 -1.06 8.89
N HIS A 319 6.63 0.14 9.01
CA HIS A 319 6.89 1.26 8.10
C HIS A 319 8.30 1.84 8.24
N GLY A 320 8.93 1.79 9.41
CA GLY A 320 10.31 2.30 9.55
C GLY A 320 10.84 2.30 10.98
N GLY A 321 12.18 2.19 11.09
CA GLY A 321 12.93 2.19 12.35
C GLY A 321 13.13 3.59 12.96
N ARG A 322 12.13 4.48 12.95
CA ARG A 322 12.19 5.80 13.57
C ARG A 322 10.99 6.04 14.47
N TRP A 323 11.18 6.80 15.54
CA TRP A 323 10.12 7.13 16.50
C TRP A 323 8.86 7.73 15.87
N LYS A 324 9.01 8.50 14.79
CA LYS A 324 7.86 9.11 14.09
C LYS A 324 6.86 8.09 13.56
N TYR A 325 7.32 6.92 13.10
CA TYR A 325 6.45 5.85 12.58
C TYR A 325 5.73 5.12 13.71
N ILE A 326 6.44 4.83 14.82
CA ILE A 326 5.82 4.23 16.01
C ILE A 326 4.76 5.19 16.57
N PHE A 327 5.11 6.48 16.69
CA PHE A 327 4.17 7.50 17.15
C PHE A 327 2.96 7.64 16.22
N TRP A 328 3.16 7.62 14.89
CA TRP A 328 2.09 7.60 13.91
C TRP A 328 1.13 6.42 14.13
N GLY A 329 1.65 5.23 14.33
CA GLY A 329 0.84 4.06 14.65
C GLY A 329 0.06 4.25 15.96
N LEU A 330 0.74 4.66 17.05
CA LEU A 330 0.10 4.94 18.34
C LEU A 330 -0.98 6.03 18.25
N LEU A 331 -0.77 7.06 17.41
CA LEU A 331 -1.76 8.11 17.17
C LEU A 331 -3.04 7.55 16.54
N HIS A 332 -2.91 6.63 15.58
CA HIS A 332 -4.08 5.95 15.00
C HIS A 332 -4.80 5.04 16.00
N ALA A 333 -4.05 4.35 16.86
CA ALA A 333 -4.66 3.59 17.98
C ALA A 333 -5.42 4.51 18.92
N PHE A 334 -4.81 5.65 19.31
CA PHE A 334 -5.44 6.68 20.12
C PHE A 334 -6.72 7.22 19.48
N TYR A 335 -6.70 7.58 18.20
CA TYR A 335 -7.89 8.06 17.49
C TYR A 335 -9.02 7.04 17.49
N GLN A 336 -8.73 5.74 17.31
CA GLN A 336 -9.77 4.71 17.33
C GLN A 336 -10.33 4.51 18.73
N ILE A 337 -9.50 4.50 19.78
CA ILE A 337 -9.92 4.34 21.16
C ILE A 337 -10.74 5.57 21.61
N ALA A 338 -10.23 6.78 21.33
CA ALA A 338 -10.93 8.01 21.64
C ALA A 338 -12.28 8.10 20.92
N GLY A 339 -12.32 7.74 19.64
CA GLY A 339 -13.56 7.69 18.86
C GLY A 339 -14.60 6.74 19.44
N GLU A 340 -14.18 5.59 19.98
CA GLU A 340 -15.09 4.64 20.65
C GLU A 340 -15.57 5.17 22.01
N ILE A 341 -14.69 5.77 22.81
CA ILE A 341 -15.03 6.30 24.13
C ILE A 341 -15.94 7.52 24.01
N LEU A 342 -15.63 8.40 23.05
CA LEU A 342 -16.33 9.67 22.84
C LEU A 342 -17.57 9.55 21.95
N GLU A 343 -17.93 8.36 21.46
CA GLU A 343 -19.06 8.16 20.54
C GLU A 343 -20.36 8.73 21.10
N LYS A 344 -20.68 8.44 22.37
CA LYS A 344 -21.92 8.91 23.00
C LYS A 344 -21.96 10.44 23.18
N PRO A 345 -20.96 11.10 23.80
CA PRO A 345 -20.98 12.55 23.96
C PRO A 345 -20.92 13.29 22.62
N VAL A 346 -20.17 12.81 21.64
CA VAL A 346 -20.12 13.40 20.30
C VAL A 346 -21.49 13.29 19.60
N ASN A 347 -22.15 12.15 19.67
CA ASN A 347 -23.51 11.98 19.14
C ASN A 347 -24.49 13.00 19.77
N PHE A 348 -24.46 13.15 21.09
CA PHE A 348 -25.32 14.10 21.80
C PHE A 348 -25.08 15.56 21.34
N ILE A 349 -23.82 15.97 21.21
CA ILE A 349 -23.47 17.32 20.74
C ILE A 349 -23.93 17.54 19.30
N LEU A 350 -23.72 16.57 18.41
CA LEU A 350 -24.11 16.69 17.00
C LEU A 350 -25.64 16.71 16.83
N GLU A 351 -26.37 15.95 17.61
CA GLU A 351 -27.84 15.97 17.62
C GLU A 351 -28.36 17.31 18.08
N LYS A 352 -27.79 17.90 19.15
CA LYS A 352 -28.12 19.28 19.58
C LYS A 352 -27.79 20.34 18.53
N ALA A 353 -26.75 20.11 17.72
CA ALA A 353 -26.39 20.99 16.60
C ALA A 353 -27.24 20.75 15.34
N SER A 354 -28.40 20.09 15.45
CA SER A 354 -29.31 19.76 14.34
C SER A 354 -28.66 18.86 13.25
N LEU A 355 -27.70 18.04 13.64
CA LEU A 355 -27.04 17.06 12.79
C LEU A 355 -27.41 15.61 13.21
N PRO A 356 -28.63 15.15 12.90
CA PRO A 356 -29.08 13.83 13.35
C PRO A 356 -28.29 12.71 12.69
N LYS A 357 -28.16 11.59 13.41
CA LYS A 357 -27.45 10.40 12.94
C LYS A 357 -28.02 9.93 11.59
N GLY A 358 -27.14 9.74 10.62
CA GLY A 358 -27.51 9.29 9.26
C GLY A 358 -27.80 10.42 8.24
N SER A 359 -27.92 11.68 8.65
CA SER A 359 -28.10 12.79 7.72
C SER A 359 -26.87 12.97 6.80
N LYS A 360 -27.09 13.45 5.58
CA LYS A 360 -26.02 13.71 4.61
C LYS A 360 -25.02 14.74 5.11
N MET A 361 -25.51 15.80 5.78
CA MET A 361 -24.65 16.85 6.34
C MET A 361 -23.76 16.30 7.46
N ARG A 362 -24.31 15.49 8.36
CA ARG A 362 -23.51 14.85 9.40
C ARG A 362 -22.43 13.95 8.82
N LYS A 363 -22.77 13.09 7.84
CA LYS A 363 -21.77 12.26 7.16
C LYS A 363 -20.66 13.09 6.53
N PHE A 364 -21.00 14.22 5.92
CA PHE A 364 -20.01 15.13 5.36
C PHE A 364 -19.08 15.71 6.44
N VAL A 365 -19.61 16.19 7.56
CA VAL A 365 -18.84 16.72 8.69
C VAL A 365 -17.91 15.63 9.27
N GLU A 366 -18.43 14.43 9.49
CA GLU A 366 -17.66 13.28 9.99
C GLU A 366 -16.54 12.89 9.00
N MET A 367 -16.80 12.91 7.69
CA MET A 367 -15.80 12.67 6.64
C MET A 367 -14.67 13.70 6.67
N VAL A 368 -15.02 14.99 6.71
CA VAL A 368 -14.04 16.09 6.76
C VAL A 368 -13.19 15.97 8.03
N PHE A 369 -13.83 15.75 9.17
CA PHE A 369 -13.13 15.59 10.44
C PHE A 369 -12.18 14.36 10.45
N THR A 370 -12.65 13.22 9.95
CA THR A 370 -11.84 12.01 9.83
C THR A 370 -10.64 12.25 8.91
N SER A 371 -10.87 12.86 7.75
CA SER A 371 -9.80 13.21 6.80
C SER A 371 -8.79 14.19 7.40
N PHE A 372 -9.25 15.17 8.20
CA PHE A 372 -8.38 16.09 8.91
C PHE A 372 -7.49 15.39 9.95
N LEU A 373 -8.03 14.47 10.75
CA LEU A 373 -7.24 13.64 11.69
C LEU A 373 -6.20 12.80 10.97
N VAL A 374 -6.59 12.16 9.87
CA VAL A 374 -5.70 11.34 9.04
C VAL A 374 -4.61 12.20 8.40
N MET A 375 -4.93 13.38 7.87
CA MET A 375 -3.97 14.33 7.31
C MET A 375 -2.90 14.72 8.35
N ASN A 376 -3.29 15.03 9.60
CA ASN A 376 -2.33 15.34 10.66
C ASN A 376 -1.39 14.15 10.96
N ALA A 377 -1.94 12.93 10.94
CA ALA A 377 -1.11 11.73 11.09
C ALA A 377 -0.14 11.56 9.90
N TRP A 378 -0.58 11.86 8.67
CA TRP A 378 0.28 11.83 7.48
C TRP A 378 1.37 12.91 7.50
N ILE A 379 1.11 14.09 8.05
CA ILE A 379 2.16 15.12 8.23
C ILE A 379 3.29 14.56 9.12
N ILE A 380 2.97 13.90 10.22
CA ILE A 380 3.95 13.25 11.10
C ILE A 380 4.70 12.13 10.36
N PHE A 381 4.01 11.35 9.58
CA PHE A 381 4.58 10.25 8.80
C PHE A 381 5.63 10.75 7.79
N ARG A 382 5.33 11.82 7.03
CA ARG A 382 6.23 12.39 6.01
C ARG A 382 7.36 13.23 6.59
N ALA A 383 7.10 13.97 7.66
CA ALA A 383 8.04 14.90 8.24
C ALA A 383 9.41 14.23 8.53
N GLU A 384 10.48 15.01 8.48
CA GLU A 384 11.85 14.55 8.77
C GLU A 384 11.96 13.89 10.16
N SER A 385 11.31 14.49 11.16
CA SER A 385 11.28 14.00 12.54
C SER A 385 9.93 14.27 13.21
N LEU A 386 9.69 13.63 14.36
CA LEU A 386 8.50 13.88 15.17
C LEU A 386 8.39 15.36 15.58
N LYS A 387 9.53 15.97 15.93
CA LYS A 387 9.61 17.39 16.30
C LYS A 387 9.24 18.30 15.11
N ALA A 388 9.74 18.00 13.91
CA ALA A 388 9.40 18.70 12.70
C ALA A 388 7.89 18.61 12.38
N GLY A 389 7.32 17.41 12.43
CA GLY A 389 5.89 17.21 12.21
C GLY A 389 5.03 17.99 13.22
N ALA A 390 5.37 17.96 14.51
CA ALA A 390 4.69 18.74 15.54
C ALA A 390 4.78 20.24 15.29
N LYS A 391 5.96 20.76 14.86
CA LYS A 391 6.16 22.17 14.51
C LYS A 391 5.29 22.55 13.30
N MET A 392 5.22 21.71 12.27
CA MET A 392 4.39 21.93 11.10
C MET A 392 2.92 22.00 11.49
N ILE A 393 2.41 21.02 12.25
CA ILE A 393 1.01 20.99 12.70
C ILE A 393 0.69 22.25 13.54
N ARG A 394 1.59 22.61 14.48
CA ARG A 394 1.40 23.83 15.28
C ARG A 394 1.32 25.08 14.40
N SER A 395 2.17 25.20 13.38
CA SER A 395 2.20 26.38 12.50
C SER A 395 0.92 26.58 11.72
N MET A 396 0.17 25.51 11.37
CA MET A 396 -1.13 25.62 10.71
C MET A 396 -2.14 26.43 11.53
N PHE A 397 -2.05 26.40 12.86
CA PHE A 397 -2.98 27.08 13.75
C PHE A 397 -2.45 28.40 14.30
N SER A 398 -1.14 28.59 14.34
CA SER A 398 -0.52 29.78 14.93
C SER A 398 -0.20 30.87 13.90
N MET A 399 -0.17 30.54 12.62
CA MET A 399 0.18 31.45 11.52
C MET A 399 -0.99 31.51 10.53
N PHE A 400 -1.56 32.71 10.39
CA PHE A 400 -2.66 32.94 9.44
C PHE A 400 -2.15 33.78 8.27
N ASN A 401 -2.04 33.19 7.09
CA ASN A 401 -1.49 33.80 5.88
C ASN A 401 -2.38 33.58 4.64
N PRO A 402 -3.65 34.04 4.65
CA PRO A 402 -4.61 33.77 3.57
C PRO A 402 -4.25 34.43 2.23
N TRP A 403 -3.38 35.43 2.23
CA TRP A 403 -2.92 36.14 1.02
C TRP A 403 -2.24 35.23 0.01
N ILE A 404 -1.64 34.11 0.47
CA ILE A 404 -0.98 33.16 -0.43
C ILE A 404 -1.92 32.55 -1.48
N LEU A 405 -3.24 32.60 -1.24
CA LEU A 405 -4.25 32.14 -2.19
C LEU A 405 -4.45 33.14 -3.34
N PHE A 406 -3.99 34.39 -3.18
CA PHE A 406 -4.28 35.50 -4.10
C PHE A 406 -3.03 36.17 -4.68
N ASP A 407 -1.83 35.92 -4.10
CA ASP A 407 -0.57 36.59 -4.47
C ASP A 407 0.34 35.75 -5.37
N ASN A 408 -0.17 34.65 -5.93
CA ASN A 408 0.56 33.68 -6.74
C ASN A 408 1.72 32.94 -6.01
N SER A 409 1.84 33.05 -4.69
CA SER A 409 2.90 32.36 -3.92
C SER A 409 2.86 30.84 -4.09
N LEU A 410 1.66 30.27 -4.20
CA LEU A 410 1.48 28.83 -4.41
C LEU A 410 2.10 28.35 -5.73
N PHE A 411 2.11 29.18 -6.76
CA PHE A 411 2.58 28.81 -8.10
C PHE A 411 4.09 29.00 -8.30
N ARG A 412 4.80 29.35 -7.22
CA ARG A 412 6.27 29.51 -7.22
C ARG A 412 7.01 28.34 -6.59
N LEU A 413 6.25 27.29 -6.20
CA LEU A 413 6.79 26.10 -5.52
C LEU A 413 6.96 24.90 -6.46
N GLY A 414 7.36 25.17 -7.69
CA GLY A 414 7.66 24.14 -8.69
C GLY A 414 6.48 23.73 -9.56
N LEU A 415 5.26 24.16 -9.25
CA LEU A 415 4.08 24.01 -10.11
C LEU A 415 3.56 25.37 -10.52
N CYS A 416 3.41 25.60 -11.82
CA CYS A 416 2.75 26.80 -12.34
C CYS A 416 1.21 26.68 -12.19
N GLN A 417 0.49 27.79 -12.41
CA GLN A 417 -0.96 27.81 -12.30
C GLN A 417 -1.65 26.73 -13.14
N LYS A 418 -1.24 26.56 -14.40
CA LYS A 418 -1.82 25.54 -15.32
C LYS A 418 -1.62 24.12 -14.81
N GLU A 419 -0.50 23.84 -14.19
CA GLU A 419 -0.23 22.53 -13.59
C GLU A 419 -1.09 22.28 -12.33
N PHE A 420 -1.35 23.30 -11.54
CA PHE A 420 -2.32 23.21 -10.45
C PHE A 420 -3.74 22.97 -10.96
N GLU A 421 -4.14 23.63 -12.06
CA GLU A 421 -5.45 23.40 -12.69
C GLU A 421 -5.58 21.96 -13.17
N VAL A 422 -4.55 21.41 -13.82
CA VAL A 422 -4.52 19.99 -14.24
C VAL A 422 -4.63 19.06 -13.03
N LEU A 423 -3.85 19.31 -11.96
CA LEU A 423 -3.91 18.52 -10.73
C LEU A 423 -5.31 18.58 -10.10
N PHE A 424 -5.90 19.76 -10.02
CA PHE A 424 -7.26 19.96 -9.49
C PHE A 424 -8.30 19.17 -10.29
N LEU A 425 -8.26 19.26 -11.62
CA LEU A 425 -9.18 18.53 -12.51
C LEU A 425 -9.00 17.01 -12.39
N ALA A 426 -7.76 16.52 -12.29
CA ALA A 426 -7.49 15.11 -12.12
C ALA A 426 -7.99 14.59 -10.75
N VAL A 427 -7.82 15.37 -9.67
CA VAL A 427 -8.37 15.04 -8.34
C VAL A 427 -9.89 15.09 -8.34
N LEU A 428 -10.50 16.04 -9.05
CA LEU A 428 -11.94 16.11 -9.21
C LEU A 428 -12.48 14.88 -9.95
N LEU A 429 -11.81 14.44 -11.02
CA LEU A 429 -12.14 13.21 -11.75
C LEU A 429 -12.05 11.98 -10.83
N LEU A 430 -10.95 11.84 -10.09
CA LEU A 430 -10.78 10.75 -9.12
C LEU A 430 -11.91 10.74 -8.08
N THR A 431 -12.29 11.92 -7.58
CA THR A 431 -13.38 12.07 -6.59
C THR A 431 -14.73 11.69 -7.19
N ALA A 432 -15.01 12.11 -8.43
CA ALA A 432 -16.23 11.75 -9.15
C ALA A 432 -16.32 10.24 -9.42
N VAL A 433 -15.23 9.63 -9.91
CA VAL A 433 -15.13 8.17 -10.11
C VAL A 433 -15.38 7.44 -8.79
N SER A 434 -14.72 7.86 -7.72
CA SER A 434 -14.89 7.27 -6.39
C SER A 434 -16.33 7.40 -5.86
N ALA A 435 -16.97 8.56 -6.05
CA ALA A 435 -18.36 8.78 -5.64
C ALA A 435 -19.36 7.93 -6.43
N LEU A 436 -19.12 7.72 -7.72
CA LEU A 436 -19.93 6.81 -8.54
C LEU A 436 -19.79 5.36 -8.08
N GLN A 437 -18.57 4.94 -7.78
CA GLN A 437 -18.30 3.58 -7.28
C GLN A 437 -18.89 3.35 -5.87
N GLU A 438 -18.90 4.36 -4.99
CA GLU A 438 -19.58 4.28 -3.68
C GLU A 438 -21.11 4.12 -3.83
N LYS A 439 -21.70 4.61 -4.93
CA LYS A 439 -23.10 4.38 -5.29
C LYS A 439 -23.33 3.01 -5.94
N GLY A 440 -22.31 2.16 -6.06
CA GLY A 440 -22.39 0.83 -6.64
C GLY A 440 -22.28 0.80 -8.18
N ILE A 441 -21.93 1.92 -8.83
CA ILE A 441 -21.75 1.96 -10.29
C ILE A 441 -20.42 1.29 -10.65
N LYS A 442 -20.47 0.23 -11.41
CA LYS A 442 -19.31 -0.51 -11.91
C LYS A 442 -18.82 0.12 -13.20
N ILE A 443 -17.99 1.15 -13.09
CA ILE A 443 -17.52 1.99 -14.22
C ILE A 443 -16.87 1.14 -15.33
N ARG A 444 -16.02 0.16 -14.97
CA ARG A 444 -15.38 -0.74 -15.97
C ARG A 444 -16.41 -1.57 -16.73
N GLU A 445 -17.47 -2.07 -16.08
CA GLU A 445 -18.51 -2.82 -16.75
C GLU A 445 -19.34 -1.92 -17.67
N TRP A 446 -19.66 -0.70 -17.19
CA TRP A 446 -20.35 0.31 -18.02
C TRP A 446 -19.53 0.65 -19.24
N PHE A 447 -18.22 0.92 -19.09
CA PHE A 447 -17.28 1.22 -20.15
C PHE A 447 -17.20 0.09 -21.19
N ASN A 448 -17.11 -1.17 -20.75
CA ASN A 448 -17.01 -2.32 -21.63
C ASN A 448 -18.29 -2.58 -22.45
N ARG A 449 -19.42 -2.01 -22.05
CA ARG A 449 -20.70 -2.07 -22.79
C ARG A 449 -20.79 -1.00 -23.90
N GLN A 450 -19.87 -0.02 -23.91
CA GLN A 450 -19.87 1.04 -24.91
C GLN A 450 -19.41 0.49 -26.28
N ASN A 451 -19.82 1.19 -27.36
CA ASN A 451 -19.37 0.82 -28.69
C ASN A 451 -17.84 1.02 -28.85
N MET A 452 -17.30 0.41 -29.89
CA MET A 452 -15.86 0.44 -30.15
C MET A 452 -15.29 1.86 -30.28
N LEU A 453 -16.01 2.76 -30.94
CA LEU A 453 -15.60 4.15 -31.14
C LEU A 453 -15.39 4.87 -29.81
N ILE A 454 -16.40 4.82 -28.91
CA ILE A 454 -16.32 5.47 -27.60
C ILE A 454 -15.15 4.90 -26.78
N ARG A 455 -14.99 3.58 -26.78
CA ARG A 455 -13.88 2.94 -26.04
C ARG A 455 -12.52 3.39 -26.55
N TRP A 456 -12.31 3.36 -27.85
CA TRP A 456 -11.03 3.78 -28.43
C TRP A 456 -10.78 5.27 -28.28
N THR A 457 -11.80 6.13 -28.40
CA THR A 457 -11.68 7.55 -28.11
C THR A 457 -11.19 7.78 -26.68
N ILE A 458 -11.79 7.11 -25.70
CA ILE A 458 -11.37 7.25 -24.28
C ILE A 458 -9.93 6.76 -24.09
N TYR A 459 -9.54 5.60 -24.65
CA TYR A 459 -8.17 5.12 -24.54
C TYR A 459 -7.15 6.11 -25.13
N LEU A 460 -7.43 6.61 -26.32
CA LEU A 460 -6.54 7.57 -26.99
C LEU A 460 -6.48 8.88 -26.22
N CYS A 461 -7.62 9.40 -25.76
CA CYS A 461 -7.64 10.59 -24.91
C CYS A 461 -6.83 10.39 -23.62
N SER A 462 -6.98 9.26 -22.93
CA SER A 462 -6.21 8.94 -21.72
C SER A 462 -4.70 8.94 -22.01
N ILE A 463 -4.28 8.28 -23.08
CA ILE A 463 -2.86 8.26 -23.48
C ILE A 463 -2.35 9.67 -23.79
N TRP A 464 -3.10 10.47 -24.57
CA TRP A 464 -2.72 11.85 -24.88
C TRP A 464 -2.68 12.74 -23.63
N ILE A 465 -3.65 12.60 -22.72
CA ILE A 465 -3.68 13.36 -21.46
C ILE A 465 -2.45 13.06 -20.62
N ILE A 466 -2.08 11.77 -20.49
CA ILE A 466 -0.86 11.38 -19.79
C ILE A 466 0.36 11.97 -20.50
N TRP A 467 0.41 11.89 -21.83
CA TRP A 467 1.57 12.32 -22.58
C TRP A 467 1.79 13.84 -22.57
N ILE A 468 0.71 14.62 -22.60
CA ILE A 468 0.76 16.09 -22.61
C ILE A 468 0.92 16.67 -21.21
N PHE A 469 0.20 16.13 -20.24
CA PHE A 469 0.05 16.71 -18.89
C PHE A 469 0.74 15.91 -17.78
N GLY A 470 1.25 14.74 -18.07
CA GLY A 470 1.93 13.90 -17.09
C GLY A 470 3.24 14.52 -16.61
N THR A 471 3.66 14.16 -15.42
CA THR A 471 4.92 14.57 -14.81
C THR A 471 5.95 13.47 -15.01
N TYR A 472 6.84 13.64 -16.01
CA TYR A 472 7.91 12.70 -16.35
C TYR A 472 8.97 13.42 -17.20
N GLY A 473 10.10 12.76 -17.46
CA GLY A 473 11.13 13.26 -18.35
C GLY A 473 12.39 13.73 -17.65
N PHE A 474 13.20 14.52 -18.34
CA PHE A 474 14.52 14.93 -17.88
C PHE A 474 14.43 15.79 -16.60
N GLY A 475 15.17 15.42 -15.56
CA GLY A 475 15.17 16.14 -14.29
C GLY A 475 14.09 15.69 -13.29
N PHE A 476 13.20 14.75 -13.67
CA PHE A 476 12.18 14.19 -12.78
C PHE A 476 12.40 12.69 -12.60
N ASN A 477 12.60 12.25 -11.37
CA ASN A 477 12.74 10.84 -11.03
C ASN A 477 11.36 10.24 -10.65
N SER A 478 10.60 9.80 -11.66
CA SER A 478 9.30 9.14 -11.47
C SER A 478 9.41 7.68 -11.01
N ALA A 479 10.65 7.16 -10.89
CA ALA A 479 10.88 5.73 -10.66
C ALA A 479 10.53 5.29 -9.24
N ASP A 480 10.52 6.19 -8.28
CA ASP A 480 10.36 5.86 -6.86
C ASP A 480 8.91 6.05 -6.42
N PHE A 481 8.20 4.95 -6.32
CA PHE A 481 6.97 4.93 -5.55
C PHE A 481 7.30 5.14 -4.07
N ILE A 482 6.47 5.91 -3.36
CA ILE A 482 6.71 6.30 -1.95
C ILE A 482 7.01 5.07 -1.07
N TYR A 483 6.33 3.95 -1.29
CA TYR A 483 6.55 2.71 -0.54
C TYR A 483 7.70 1.84 -1.07
N GLY A 484 8.30 2.14 -2.21
CA GLY A 484 9.47 1.44 -2.73
C GLY A 484 10.76 1.70 -1.93
N GLY A 485 10.76 2.75 -1.13
CA GLY A 485 11.87 3.15 -0.26
C GLY A 485 11.76 2.70 1.22
N PHE A 486 10.77 1.86 1.59
CA PHE A 486 10.56 1.41 2.98
C PHE A 486 11.02 -0.02 3.22
#